data_5dcef95e0dbf7ee015fbeed3f7bd3d35
#
_entry.id   5dcef95e0dbf7ee015fbeed3f7bd3d35
#
_cell.length_a   1.000
_cell.length_b   1.000
_cell.length_c   1.000
_cell.angle_alpha   90.00
_cell.angle_beta   90.00
_cell.angle_gamma   90.00
#
_symmetry.space_group_name_H-M   'P 1'
#
loop_
_entity.id
_entity.type
_entity.pdbx_description
1 polymer ?
#
loop_
_entity_poly.entity_id
_entity_poly.type
_entity_poly.pdbx_seq_one_letter_code
_entity_poly.pdbx_strand_id
1 'polypeptide(L)'
;MRILVRLAVIGLLLFGTFLFSYEAEKPVTTKKTTTTVPKSTQSHRTPLTTKQLHDNQLLYFAAIINYATSNITDGRWQEVKHPSNGWQIEPHLVSGTTRYFVWPDKQATADQKMVMPNWFSVSDNVVTLHSFIIHSGGQDVVHEISVQEIIHWHNQSQVRLQHLEKIQANSRLLTEMTKKTSSTNR
;
A
#
# COMPACT_ATOMS: atom_id res chain seq x y z
N MET A 1 -26.42 -45.77 22.70
CA MET A 1 -27.75 -45.68 22.04
C MET A 1 -27.57 -44.81 20.80
N ARG A 2 -27.77 -45.40 19.63
CA ARG A 2 -27.51 -44.82 18.30
C ARG A 2 -28.67 -43.93 17.89
N ILE A 3 -28.45 -42.76 17.30
CA ILE A 3 -29.35 -42.18 16.31
C ILE A 3 -28.50 -41.40 15.29
N LEU A 4 -28.38 -42.03 14.12
CA LEU A 4 -27.93 -41.42 12.86
C LEU A 4 -29.15 -40.75 12.23
N VAL A 5 -29.05 -39.43 11.95
CA VAL A 5 -30.01 -38.78 11.04
C VAL A 5 -29.26 -38.36 9.78
N ARG A 6 -29.50 -39.08 8.71
CA ARG A 6 -29.12 -38.72 7.33
C ARG A 6 -30.23 -37.83 6.76
N LEU A 7 -29.89 -36.60 6.39
CA LEU A 7 -30.75 -35.77 5.54
C LEU A 7 -30.09 -35.65 4.16
N ALA A 8 -30.69 -36.33 3.19
CA ALA A 8 -30.42 -36.16 1.78
C ALA A 8 -31.19 -34.95 1.28
N VAL A 9 -30.50 -33.95 0.71
CA VAL A 9 -31.12 -32.84 -0.01
C VAL A 9 -30.97 -33.11 -1.50
N ILE A 10 -32.10 -33.37 -2.14
CA ILE A 10 -32.25 -33.55 -3.59
C ILE A 10 -32.20 -32.16 -4.23
N GLY A 11 -31.16 -31.89 -4.99
CA GLY A 11 -31.05 -30.67 -5.81
C GLY A 11 -31.77 -30.84 -7.14
N LEU A 12 -32.80 -30.04 -7.35
CA LEU A 12 -33.60 -30.00 -8.60
C LEU A 12 -32.85 -29.16 -9.65
N LEU A 13 -32.35 -29.82 -10.69
CA LEU A 13 -31.75 -29.19 -11.88
C LEU A 13 -32.87 -28.66 -12.78
N LEU A 14 -33.08 -27.36 -12.81
CA LEU A 14 -33.91 -26.71 -13.83
C LEU A 14 -33.03 -26.37 -15.05
N PHE A 15 -33.12 -27.18 -16.09
CA PHE A 15 -32.62 -26.90 -17.42
C PHE A 15 -33.54 -25.88 -18.11
N GLY A 16 -33.13 -24.62 -18.13
CA GLY A 16 -33.76 -23.60 -18.97
C GLY A 16 -33.23 -23.70 -20.40
N THR A 17 -34.02 -24.29 -21.30
CA THR A 17 -33.74 -24.24 -22.74
C THR A 17 -34.05 -22.86 -23.29
N PHE A 18 -32.98 -22.10 -23.59
CA PHE A 18 -33.09 -20.82 -24.31
C PHE A 18 -33.15 -21.13 -25.83
N LEU A 19 -34.35 -21.05 -26.40
CA LEU A 19 -34.52 -21.08 -27.85
C LEU A 19 -34.04 -19.75 -28.46
N PHE A 20 -32.88 -19.79 -29.07
CA PHE A 20 -32.40 -18.69 -29.90
C PHE A 20 -33.12 -18.73 -31.24
N SER A 21 -34.02 -17.77 -31.49
CA SER A 21 -34.58 -17.50 -32.80
C SER A 21 -33.48 -16.90 -33.67
N TYR A 22 -33.10 -17.66 -34.71
CA TYR A 22 -32.16 -17.17 -35.74
C TYR A 22 -32.98 -16.30 -36.71
N GLU A 23 -32.82 -14.98 -36.56
CA GLU A 23 -33.29 -14.01 -37.54
C GLU A 23 -32.17 -13.75 -38.55
N ALA A 24 -32.38 -14.10 -39.79
CA ALA A 24 -31.39 -13.94 -40.85
C ALA A 24 -31.26 -12.45 -41.22
N GLU A 25 -30.28 -11.76 -40.71
CA GLU A 25 -29.94 -10.40 -41.14
C GLU A 25 -29.23 -10.39 -42.48
N LYS A 26 -29.70 -9.50 -43.35
CA LYS A 26 -29.13 -9.20 -44.68
C LYS A 26 -27.70 -8.59 -44.49
N PRO A 27 -26.77 -8.80 -45.45
CA PRO A 27 -25.44 -8.25 -45.35
C PRO A 27 -25.44 -6.73 -45.47
N VAL A 28 -25.26 -6.04 -44.35
CA VAL A 28 -24.97 -4.61 -44.31
C VAL A 28 -23.50 -4.41 -44.65
N THR A 29 -23.24 -3.72 -45.75
CA THR A 29 -21.88 -3.32 -46.16
C THR A 29 -21.32 -2.32 -45.15
N THR A 30 -20.61 -2.82 -44.16
CA THR A 30 -19.98 -1.96 -43.13
C THR A 30 -18.69 -1.36 -43.69
N LYS A 31 -18.70 -0.06 -43.95
CA LYS A 31 -17.50 0.75 -44.15
C LYS A 31 -16.59 0.56 -42.96
N LYS A 32 -15.40 -0.05 -43.18
CA LYS A 32 -14.37 -0.27 -42.19
C LYS A 32 -13.81 1.08 -41.73
N THR A 33 -14.42 1.68 -40.72
CA THR A 33 -13.85 2.83 -40.03
C THR A 33 -12.69 2.33 -39.21
N THR A 34 -11.49 2.56 -39.68
CA THR A 34 -10.26 2.28 -38.93
C THR A 34 -10.20 3.25 -37.76
N THR A 35 -10.77 2.88 -36.63
CA THR A 35 -10.58 3.60 -35.36
C THR A 35 -9.14 3.39 -34.95
N THR A 36 -8.30 4.36 -35.21
CA THR A 36 -6.91 4.41 -34.70
C THR A 36 -7.03 4.58 -33.19
N VAL A 37 -6.90 3.47 -32.45
CA VAL A 37 -6.76 3.50 -30.97
C VAL A 37 -5.51 4.34 -30.70
N PRO A 38 -5.60 5.45 -29.94
CA PRO A 38 -4.42 6.24 -29.61
C PRO A 38 -3.48 5.34 -28.83
N LYS A 39 -2.30 5.07 -29.40
CA LYS A 39 -1.20 4.35 -28.75
C LYS A 39 -0.84 5.17 -27.51
N SER A 40 -1.30 4.72 -26.36
CA SER A 40 -0.91 5.31 -25.07
C SER A 40 0.62 5.36 -25.03
N THR A 41 1.17 6.55 -25.12
CA THR A 41 2.62 6.79 -24.97
C THR A 41 2.92 6.52 -23.49
N GLN A 42 3.27 5.28 -23.18
CA GLN A 42 3.67 4.87 -21.86
C GLN A 42 4.99 5.58 -21.56
N SER A 43 4.92 6.70 -20.84
CA SER A 43 6.11 7.43 -20.40
C SER A 43 7.01 6.49 -19.61
N HIS A 44 8.18 6.20 -20.17
CA HIS A 44 9.17 5.33 -19.55
C HIS A 44 9.82 6.12 -18.40
N ARG A 45 9.55 5.73 -17.15
CA ARG A 45 10.12 6.36 -15.96
C ARG A 45 11.56 5.91 -15.75
N THR A 46 12.37 6.83 -15.27
CA THR A 46 13.75 6.53 -14.87
C THR A 46 13.76 5.51 -13.71
N PRO A 47 14.60 4.48 -13.78
CA PRO A 47 14.77 3.54 -12.69
C PRO A 47 15.17 4.23 -11.38
N LEU A 48 14.63 3.73 -10.28
CA LEU A 48 14.96 4.17 -8.94
C LEU A 48 16.40 3.76 -8.59
N THR A 49 17.15 4.64 -7.94
CA THR A 49 18.55 4.41 -7.54
C THR A 49 18.76 4.75 -6.07
N THR A 50 19.80 4.16 -5.47
CA THR A 50 20.21 4.47 -4.09
C THR A 50 20.48 5.96 -3.92
N LYS A 51 21.14 6.58 -4.90
CA LYS A 51 21.45 8.02 -4.86
C LYS A 51 20.16 8.87 -4.75
N GLN A 52 19.13 8.57 -5.54
CA GLN A 52 17.86 9.30 -5.49
C GLN A 52 17.19 9.18 -4.12
N LEU A 53 17.25 7.99 -3.49
CA LEU A 53 16.71 7.79 -2.14
C LEU A 53 17.48 8.60 -1.10
N HIS A 54 18.80 8.62 -1.17
CA HIS A 54 19.63 9.42 -0.26
C HIS A 54 19.40 10.93 -0.42
N ASP A 55 19.27 11.41 -1.65
CA ASP A 55 19.10 12.82 -1.95
C ASP A 55 17.67 13.33 -1.62
N ASN A 56 16.68 12.40 -1.53
CA ASN A 56 15.28 12.75 -1.33
C ASN A 56 14.63 11.86 -0.28
N GLN A 57 14.64 12.29 0.97
CA GLN A 57 14.09 11.55 2.09
C GLN A 57 12.61 11.21 1.93
N LEU A 58 11.79 12.10 1.36
CA LEU A 58 10.37 11.82 1.15
C LEU A 58 10.15 10.75 0.09
N LEU A 59 10.98 10.72 -0.98
CA LEU A 59 10.99 9.64 -1.97
C LEU A 59 11.39 8.31 -1.34
N TYR A 60 12.39 8.33 -0.47
CA TYR A 60 12.84 7.15 0.24
C TYR A 60 11.72 6.55 1.09
N PHE A 61 11.06 7.37 1.89
CA PHE A 61 9.97 6.91 2.75
C PHE A 61 8.74 6.47 1.95
N ALA A 62 8.44 7.15 0.85
CA ALA A 62 7.40 6.71 -0.08
C ALA A 62 7.72 5.34 -0.70
N ALA A 63 9.00 5.05 -1.01
CA ALA A 63 9.41 3.74 -1.51
C ALA A 63 9.23 2.63 -0.46
N ILE A 64 9.55 2.91 0.81
CA ILE A 64 9.31 1.99 1.92
C ILE A 64 7.81 1.71 2.09
N ILE A 65 6.97 2.75 2.12
CA ILE A 65 5.51 2.62 2.27
C ILE A 65 4.92 1.82 1.11
N ASN A 66 5.33 2.13 -0.14
CA ASN A 66 4.85 1.40 -1.33
C ASN A 66 5.22 -0.09 -1.29
N TYR A 67 6.44 -0.40 -0.90
CA TYR A 67 6.90 -1.78 -0.73
C TYR A 67 6.10 -2.49 0.37
N ALA A 68 6.03 -1.89 1.56
CA ALA A 68 5.38 -2.48 2.72
C ALA A 68 3.90 -2.77 2.46
N THR A 69 3.15 -1.79 1.93
CA THR A 69 1.71 -1.95 1.64
C THR A 69 1.41 -2.91 0.49
N SER A 70 2.41 -3.25 -0.33
CA SER A 70 2.26 -4.15 -1.46
C SER A 70 2.69 -5.58 -1.16
N ASN A 71 3.65 -5.78 -0.25
CA ASN A 71 4.30 -7.09 -0.03
C ASN A 71 4.09 -7.65 1.38
N ILE A 72 3.82 -6.80 2.39
CA ILE A 72 3.59 -7.26 3.76
C ILE A 72 2.08 -7.45 3.96
N THR A 73 1.67 -8.71 4.11
CA THR A 73 0.25 -9.09 4.25
C THR A 73 -0.17 -9.36 5.67
N ASP A 74 0.77 -9.67 6.54
CA ASP A 74 0.58 -9.78 7.98
C ASP A 74 0.75 -8.42 8.68
N GLY A 75 0.27 -8.33 9.89
CA GLY A 75 0.25 -7.08 10.62
C GLY A 75 -0.72 -6.06 10.03
N ARG A 76 -0.45 -4.77 10.28
CA ARG A 76 -1.37 -3.68 9.96
C ARG A 76 -0.95 -2.84 8.74
N TRP A 77 0.07 -3.27 7.96
CA TRP A 77 0.53 -2.49 6.80
C TRP A 77 -0.56 -2.34 5.72
N GLN A 78 -1.51 -3.28 5.65
CA GLN A 78 -2.64 -3.17 4.73
C GLN A 78 -3.62 -2.04 5.11
N GLU A 79 -3.68 -1.63 6.37
CA GLU A 79 -4.54 -0.53 6.84
C GLU A 79 -4.07 0.83 6.30
N VAL A 80 -2.78 0.99 6.02
CA VAL A 80 -2.22 2.23 5.47
C VAL A 80 -2.14 2.25 3.95
N LYS A 81 -2.64 1.20 3.28
CA LYS A 81 -2.59 1.06 1.81
C LYS A 81 -3.49 2.06 1.09
N HIS A 82 -4.64 2.36 1.67
CA HIS A 82 -5.67 3.22 1.06
C HIS A 82 -5.97 4.41 1.99
N PRO A 83 -5.09 5.40 2.03
CA PRO A 83 -5.30 6.58 2.88
C PRO A 83 -6.44 7.45 2.35
N SER A 84 -7.11 8.17 3.23
CA SER A 84 -8.18 9.10 2.86
C SER A 84 -7.68 10.29 2.03
N ASN A 85 -6.52 10.85 2.39
CA ASN A 85 -5.95 12.03 1.73
C ASN A 85 -4.40 12.00 1.62
N GLY A 86 -3.79 10.83 1.75
CA GLY A 86 -2.35 10.61 1.71
C GLY A 86 -1.76 10.18 3.04
N TRP A 87 -0.46 10.28 3.18
CA TRP A 87 0.27 9.76 4.32
C TRP A 87 0.98 10.88 5.10
N GLN A 88 0.96 10.76 6.42
CA GLN A 88 1.84 11.53 7.30
C GLN A 88 2.91 10.61 7.85
N ILE A 89 4.16 11.07 7.79
CA ILE A 89 5.32 10.35 8.32
C ILE A 89 5.87 11.20 9.46
N GLU A 90 6.00 10.61 10.63
CA GLU A 90 6.34 11.33 11.86
C GLU A 90 7.55 10.68 12.53
N PRO A 91 8.71 11.37 12.59
CA PRO A 91 9.90 10.85 13.25
C PRO A 91 9.78 10.96 14.77
N HIS A 92 10.15 9.90 15.47
CA HIS A 92 10.26 9.85 16.92
C HIS A 92 11.58 9.21 17.33
N LEU A 93 12.36 9.87 18.15
CA LEU A 93 13.57 9.29 18.73
C LEU A 93 13.19 8.44 19.95
N VAL A 94 13.44 7.13 19.86
CA VAL A 94 13.14 6.15 20.91
C VAL A 94 14.39 5.33 21.20
N SER A 95 14.95 5.45 22.38
CA SER A 95 16.15 4.70 22.81
C SER A 95 17.34 4.80 21.83
N GLY A 96 17.56 5.98 21.27
CA GLY A 96 18.65 6.26 20.31
C GLY A 96 18.35 5.87 18.86
N THR A 97 17.19 5.27 18.57
CA THR A 97 16.77 4.91 17.21
C THR A 97 15.62 5.80 16.76
N THR A 98 15.73 6.38 15.56
CA THR A 98 14.61 7.11 14.98
C THR A 98 13.61 6.14 14.37
N ARG A 99 12.38 6.18 14.89
CA ARG A 99 11.22 5.46 14.38
C ARG A 99 10.38 6.41 13.56
N TYR A 100 10.00 6.00 12.35
CA TYR A 100 9.14 6.78 11.46
C TYR A 100 7.75 6.19 11.48
N PHE A 101 6.84 6.82 12.21
CA PHE A 101 5.44 6.41 12.28
C PHE A 101 4.69 6.81 11.01
N VAL A 102 3.85 5.90 10.47
CA VAL A 102 3.12 6.09 9.22
C VAL A 102 1.62 6.11 9.49
N TRP A 103 1.01 7.25 9.22
CA TRP A 103 -0.43 7.48 9.41
C TRP A 103 -1.12 7.53 8.03
N PRO A 104 -2.30 6.88 7.84
CA PRO A 104 -3.04 6.89 6.58
C PRO A 104 -3.88 8.17 6.40
N ASP A 105 -3.40 9.28 6.88
CA ASP A 105 -3.94 10.61 6.69
C ASP A 105 -2.81 11.65 6.75
N LYS A 106 -2.72 12.51 5.73
CA LYS A 106 -1.71 13.57 5.63
C LYS A 106 -1.80 14.60 6.77
N GLN A 107 -2.97 14.69 7.41
CA GLN A 107 -3.28 15.62 8.49
C GLN A 107 -3.79 14.88 9.73
N ALA A 108 -3.22 13.71 10.01
CA ALA A 108 -3.63 12.88 11.14
C ALA A 108 -3.71 13.69 12.44
N THR A 109 -4.88 13.68 13.06
CA THR A 109 -5.16 14.39 14.32
C THR A 109 -4.63 13.62 15.52
N ALA A 110 -4.60 14.26 16.70
CA ALA A 110 -4.18 13.60 17.95
C ALA A 110 -5.03 12.36 18.26
N ASP A 111 -6.36 12.44 18.03
CA ASP A 111 -7.27 11.33 18.29
C ASP A 111 -7.00 10.13 17.37
N GLN A 112 -6.72 10.38 16.09
CA GLN A 112 -6.33 9.34 15.15
C GLN A 112 -5.00 8.68 15.52
N LYS A 113 -4.14 9.38 16.28
CA LYS A 113 -2.84 8.90 16.73
C LYS A 113 -2.88 8.13 18.05
N MET A 114 -4.04 7.95 18.65
CA MET A 114 -4.19 7.17 19.90
C MET A 114 -3.98 5.66 19.69
N VAL A 115 -4.16 5.17 18.47
CA VAL A 115 -3.88 3.78 18.11
C VAL A 115 -2.45 3.68 17.63
N MET A 116 -1.66 2.72 18.13
CA MET A 116 -0.27 2.54 17.67
C MET A 116 -0.23 2.28 16.16
N PRO A 117 0.48 3.12 15.41
CA PRO A 117 0.57 3.00 13.96
C PRO A 117 1.60 1.94 13.56
N ASN A 118 1.64 1.67 12.26
CA ASN A 118 2.83 1.06 11.67
C ASN A 118 3.99 2.05 11.71
N TRP A 119 5.19 1.55 11.92
CA TRP A 119 6.40 2.36 11.87
C TRP A 119 7.55 1.59 11.25
N PHE A 120 8.56 2.29 10.82
CA PHE A 120 9.80 1.70 10.34
C PHE A 120 11.00 2.45 10.90
N SER A 121 12.13 1.78 10.91
CA SER A 121 13.44 2.37 11.12
C SER A 121 14.37 2.01 9.97
N VAL A 122 15.46 2.77 9.82
CA VAL A 122 16.46 2.52 8.78
C VAL A 122 17.84 2.57 9.44
N SER A 123 18.62 1.50 9.28
CA SER A 123 20.01 1.40 9.70
C SER A 123 20.79 0.56 8.71
N ASP A 124 22.01 0.99 8.36
CA ASP A 124 22.97 0.21 7.53
C ASP A 124 22.36 -0.36 6.23
N ASN A 125 21.53 0.42 5.53
CA ASN A 125 20.79 0.00 4.34
C ASN A 125 19.77 -1.14 4.58
N VAL A 126 19.36 -1.37 5.83
CA VAL A 126 18.26 -2.25 6.19
C VAL A 126 17.10 -1.41 6.70
N VAL A 127 15.92 -1.69 6.19
CA VAL A 127 14.64 -1.16 6.68
C VAL A 127 13.99 -2.20 7.56
N THR A 128 13.71 -1.84 8.81
CA THR A 128 12.95 -2.68 9.73
C THR A 128 11.53 -2.14 9.81
N LEU A 129 10.56 -2.92 9.30
CA LEU A 129 9.13 -2.61 9.32
C LEU A 129 8.51 -3.21 10.57
N HIS A 130 7.72 -2.42 11.28
CA HIS A 130 7.02 -2.85 12.49
C HIS A 130 5.53 -2.66 12.36
N SER A 131 4.77 -3.59 12.94
CA SER A 131 3.32 -3.54 13.02
C SER A 131 2.85 -4.17 14.32
N PHE A 132 2.14 -3.41 15.14
CA PHE A 132 1.62 -3.90 16.42
C PHE A 132 0.21 -4.49 16.25
N ILE A 133 0.03 -5.76 16.62
CA ILE A 133 -1.25 -6.46 16.51
C ILE A 133 -1.88 -6.61 17.90
N ILE A 134 -2.91 -5.82 18.19
CA ILE A 134 -3.58 -5.80 19.49
C ILE A 134 -4.26 -7.15 19.79
N HIS A 135 -4.89 -7.76 18.78
CA HIS A 135 -5.72 -8.97 18.95
C HIS A 135 -4.92 -10.28 19.12
N SER A 136 -3.63 -10.28 18.85
CA SER A 136 -2.75 -11.45 19.01
C SER A 136 -1.94 -11.45 20.30
N GLY A 137 -2.46 -10.81 21.36
CA GLY A 137 -1.77 -10.72 22.64
C GLY A 137 -0.71 -9.63 22.69
N GLY A 138 -0.78 -8.62 21.81
CA GLY A 138 0.15 -7.50 21.78
C GLY A 138 1.51 -7.84 21.17
N GLN A 139 1.55 -8.72 20.17
CA GLN A 139 2.79 -9.08 19.49
C GLN A 139 3.16 -8.01 18.44
N ASP A 140 4.44 -7.67 18.41
CA ASP A 140 5.03 -6.86 17.34
C ASP A 140 5.44 -7.77 16.17
N VAL A 141 4.92 -7.50 14.98
CA VAL A 141 5.32 -8.19 13.75
C VAL A 141 6.42 -7.37 13.10
N VAL A 142 7.57 -7.99 12.86
CA VAL A 142 8.78 -7.32 12.36
C VAL A 142 9.24 -7.98 11.07
N HIS A 143 9.54 -7.15 10.06
CA HIS A 143 10.15 -7.56 8.80
C HIS A 143 11.40 -6.73 8.53
N GLU A 144 12.48 -7.39 8.17
CA GLU A 144 13.72 -6.73 7.74
C GLU A 144 13.90 -6.89 6.24
N ILE A 145 14.15 -5.78 5.55
CA ILE A 145 14.24 -5.71 4.10
C ILE A 145 15.40 -4.80 3.73
N SER A 146 16.24 -5.23 2.79
CA SER A 146 17.32 -4.38 2.30
C SER A 146 16.79 -3.25 1.41
N VAL A 147 17.44 -2.10 1.46
CA VAL A 147 17.15 -0.97 0.55
C VAL A 147 17.30 -1.38 -0.90
N GLN A 148 18.25 -2.28 -1.20
CA GLN A 148 18.46 -2.80 -2.56
C GLN A 148 17.28 -3.65 -3.05
N GLU A 149 16.66 -4.42 -2.17
CA GLU A 149 15.46 -5.18 -2.50
C GLU A 149 14.28 -4.25 -2.80
N ILE A 150 14.08 -3.20 -2.03
CA ILE A 150 13.05 -2.18 -2.28
C ILE A 150 13.27 -1.53 -3.65
N ILE A 151 14.51 -1.13 -3.98
CA ILE A 151 14.87 -0.54 -5.28
C ILE A 151 14.61 -1.54 -6.41
N HIS A 152 15.08 -2.77 -6.26
CA HIS A 152 14.90 -3.83 -7.26
C HIS A 152 13.42 -4.08 -7.54
N TRP A 153 12.62 -4.21 -6.49
CA TRP A 153 11.19 -4.43 -6.61
C TRP A 153 10.49 -3.30 -7.38
N HIS A 154 10.82 -2.03 -7.11
CA HIS A 154 10.24 -0.89 -7.84
C HIS A 154 10.61 -0.92 -9.31
N ASN A 155 11.87 -1.22 -9.62
CA ASN A 155 12.40 -1.18 -10.99
C ASN A 155 11.87 -2.30 -11.88
N GLN A 156 11.26 -3.34 -11.34
CA GLN A 156 10.62 -4.41 -12.12
C GLN A 156 9.33 -3.96 -12.84
N SER A 157 8.76 -2.79 -12.51
CA SER A 157 7.47 -2.38 -13.08
C SER A 157 7.32 -0.85 -13.17
N GLN A 158 7.00 -0.35 -14.36
CA GLN A 158 6.65 1.05 -14.56
C GLN A 158 5.41 1.48 -13.75
N VAL A 159 4.48 0.56 -13.48
CA VAL A 159 3.31 0.79 -12.63
C VAL A 159 3.72 1.03 -11.17
N ARG A 160 4.72 0.28 -10.66
CA ARG A 160 5.24 0.48 -9.30
C ARG A 160 5.95 1.82 -9.16
N LEU A 161 6.73 2.23 -10.17
CA LEU A 161 7.36 3.55 -10.20
C LEU A 161 6.31 4.66 -10.25
N GLN A 162 5.26 4.50 -11.05
CA GLN A 162 4.14 5.45 -11.08
C GLN A 162 3.42 5.55 -9.73
N HIS A 163 3.22 4.42 -9.06
CA HIS A 163 2.58 4.40 -7.75
C HIS A 163 3.46 5.07 -6.70
N LEU A 164 4.78 4.83 -6.74
CA LEU A 164 5.76 5.50 -5.89
C LEU A 164 5.66 7.03 -6.01
N GLU A 165 5.62 7.57 -7.23
CA GLU A 165 5.48 9.01 -7.46
C GLU A 165 4.18 9.56 -6.84
N LYS A 166 3.08 8.80 -6.94
CA LYS A 166 1.80 9.18 -6.32
C LYS A 166 1.88 9.19 -4.80
N ILE A 167 2.51 8.18 -4.20
CA ILE A 167 2.71 8.13 -2.74
C ILE A 167 3.56 9.32 -2.30
N GLN A 168 4.69 9.57 -2.96
CA GLN A 168 5.56 10.70 -2.65
C GLN A 168 4.81 12.04 -2.71
N ALA A 169 4.07 12.29 -3.78
CA ALA A 169 3.30 13.52 -3.96
C ALA A 169 2.20 13.71 -2.90
N ASN A 170 1.66 12.61 -2.38
CA ASN A 170 0.62 12.60 -1.37
C ASN A 170 1.12 12.33 0.05
N SER A 171 2.42 12.34 0.28
CA SER A 171 3.01 12.18 1.61
C SER A 171 3.46 13.51 2.20
N ARG A 172 3.44 13.59 3.53
CA ARG A 172 3.97 14.71 4.32
C ARG A 172 4.90 14.16 5.39
N LEU A 173 6.15 14.60 5.36
CA LEU A 173 7.11 14.34 6.42
C LEU A 173 7.02 15.47 7.44
N LEU A 174 6.77 15.14 8.71
CA LEU A 174 6.90 16.11 9.80
C LEU A 174 8.37 16.19 10.19
N THR A 175 8.84 17.40 10.45
CA THR A 175 10.12 17.61 11.13
C THR A 175 9.93 17.32 12.62
N GLU A 176 10.98 16.80 13.29
CA GLU A 176 10.95 16.67 14.74
C GLU A 176 10.56 18.02 15.35
N MET A 177 9.45 18.04 16.07
CA MET A 177 9.15 19.17 16.92
C MET A 177 10.19 19.12 18.05
N THR A 178 11.21 19.99 17.97
CA THR A 178 12.00 20.34 19.15
C THR A 178 11.00 20.62 20.26
N LYS A 179 10.93 19.75 21.26
CA LYS A 179 10.18 20.01 22.50
C LYS A 179 10.72 21.33 23.00
N LYS A 180 9.95 22.41 22.79
CA LYS A 180 10.19 23.68 23.42
C LYS A 180 10.03 23.41 24.91
N THR A 181 11.15 23.16 25.59
CA THR A 181 11.22 23.12 27.04
C THR A 181 10.76 24.50 27.50
N SER A 182 9.48 24.60 27.83
CA SER A 182 8.98 25.70 28.63
C SER A 182 9.60 25.53 30.00
N SER A 183 10.80 26.09 30.19
CA SER A 183 11.33 26.39 31.50
C SER A 183 10.40 27.45 32.08
N THR A 184 9.40 27.03 32.81
CA THR A 184 8.65 27.87 33.72
C THR A 184 9.63 28.20 34.84
N ASN A 185 10.29 29.36 34.73
CA ASN A 185 10.92 29.99 35.89
C ASN A 185 9.81 30.26 36.91
N ARG A 186 9.90 29.59 38.04
CA ARG A 186 9.34 30.02 39.31
C ARG A 186 10.44 30.54 40.19
#